data_2c4e4793e124f80c254a3298f05b9595
#
_entry.id   2c4e4793e124f80c254a3298f05b9595
#
_cell.length_a   1.000
_cell.length_b   1.000
_cell.length_c   1.000
_cell.angle_alpha   90.00
_cell.angle_beta   90.00
_cell.angle_gamma   90.00
#
_symmetry.space_group_name_H-M   'P 1'
#
loop_
_entity.id
_entity.type
_entity.pdbx_description
1 polymer ?
#
loop_
_entity_poly.entity_id
_entity_poly.type
_entity_poly.pdbx_seq_one_letter_code
_entity_poly.pdbx_strand_id
1 'polypeptide(L)'
;MVSLYVKILKKTITDIELDLFKYNLDISCCVPHAIFFNLNSEAKKILGKKEWSKLYSPDIEWKDEHDSKDEYNIDPSQFDDEDEYVDALRKLWKRKYDYFNEFSSINPSNYIHEDAYGKAIDNKKNWMNKYDKDNAYKLDPSDYDCEEEYLDDLRCCWQHKYDPDTKTNVCVDDYNAEEDYKESLVNNWKETYDPQHRFNGFQFERFTTVDDYLIGLNDRLDWIKKCDPDGIYSKIDPSKYDNMFQYQHILDLRKAWKKKYDPNNEHTNVDSCDYNSVEEYHRALMGQ
;
A
#
# COMPACT_ATOMS: atom_id res chain seq x y z
N MET A 1 45.30 -25.54 17.42
CA MET A 1 44.25 -26.36 16.81
C MET A 1 44.74 -27.73 16.36
N VAL A 2 45.68 -27.89 15.42
CA VAL A 2 46.18 -29.18 14.91
C VAL A 2 46.69 -30.08 16.05
N SER A 3 47.40 -29.54 17.03
CA SER A 3 47.89 -30.27 18.22
C SER A 3 46.76 -30.87 19.06
N LEU A 4 45.63 -30.13 19.23
CA LEU A 4 44.48 -30.63 19.98
C LEU A 4 43.77 -31.74 19.19
N TYR A 5 43.61 -31.63 17.89
CA TYR A 5 43.00 -32.67 17.05
C TYR A 5 43.81 -33.95 17.04
N VAL A 6 45.13 -33.84 16.96
CA VAL A 6 46.03 -35.02 17.07
C VAL A 6 45.88 -35.72 18.41
N LYS A 7 45.70 -34.99 19.49
CA LYS A 7 45.44 -35.55 20.85
C LYS A 7 44.10 -36.27 20.89
N ILE A 8 43.04 -35.63 20.43
CA ILE A 8 41.69 -36.19 20.42
C ILE A 8 41.66 -37.49 19.61
N LEU A 9 42.19 -37.48 18.39
CA LEU A 9 42.21 -38.64 17.52
C LEU A 9 43.06 -39.80 18.05
N LYS A 10 44.20 -39.51 18.67
CA LYS A 10 45.11 -40.52 19.18
C LYS A 10 44.87 -40.89 20.66
N LYS A 11 43.96 -40.12 21.37
CA LYS A 11 43.80 -40.20 22.82
C LYS A 11 45.08 -40.10 23.65
N THR A 12 46.15 -39.63 23.03
CA THR A 12 47.47 -39.42 23.60
C THR A 12 48.06 -38.14 23.05
N ILE A 13 48.11 -37.14 23.87
CA ILE A 13 48.84 -35.92 23.53
C ILE A 13 49.81 -35.65 24.65
N THR A 14 51.00 -35.25 24.27
CA THR A 14 52.00 -34.78 25.20
C THR A 14 51.69 -33.36 25.67
N ASP A 15 52.21 -33.00 26.87
CA ASP A 15 52.01 -31.65 27.40
C ASP A 15 52.57 -30.55 26.48
N ILE A 16 53.56 -30.90 25.63
CA ILE A 16 54.16 -29.99 24.64
C ILE A 16 53.11 -29.59 23.55
N GLU A 17 52.28 -30.53 23.14
CA GLU A 17 51.23 -30.22 22.10
C GLU A 17 50.09 -29.39 22.69
N LEU A 18 49.83 -29.54 24.00
CA LEU A 18 48.90 -28.67 24.72
C LEU A 18 49.40 -27.23 24.85
N ASP A 19 50.72 -27.08 25.08
CA ASP A 19 51.35 -25.77 25.17
C ASP A 19 51.35 -25.05 23.82
N LEU A 20 51.56 -25.74 22.70
CA LEU A 20 51.41 -25.17 21.37
C LEU A 20 49.98 -24.61 21.12
N PHE A 21 48.95 -25.27 21.60
CA PHE A 21 47.59 -24.79 21.56
C PHE A 21 47.36 -23.51 22.37
N LYS A 22 47.96 -23.43 23.59
CA LYS A 22 47.88 -22.23 24.43
C LYS A 22 48.51 -20.98 23.82
N TYR A 23 49.47 -21.15 22.92
CA TYR A 23 50.12 -20.03 22.21
C TYR A 23 49.35 -19.55 20.97
N ASN A 24 48.14 -20.07 20.75
CA ASN A 24 47.24 -19.61 19.68
C ASN A 24 47.95 -19.58 18.30
N LEU A 25 48.76 -20.60 18.02
CA LEU A 25 49.35 -20.75 16.71
C LEU A 25 48.27 -21.07 15.70
N ASP A 26 47.89 -20.08 14.92
CA ASP A 26 46.92 -20.22 13.84
C ASP A 26 47.45 -21.11 12.75
N ILE A 27 47.00 -22.38 12.75
CA ILE A 27 47.37 -23.37 11.72
C ILE A 27 46.15 -23.57 10.77
N SER A 28 45.09 -22.81 10.95
CA SER A 28 43.88 -22.90 10.13
C SER A 28 44.16 -22.66 8.63
N CYS A 29 45.12 -21.84 8.31
CA CYS A 29 45.55 -21.56 6.94
C CYS A 29 46.26 -22.72 6.23
N CYS A 30 46.72 -23.75 6.95
CA CYS A 30 47.53 -24.84 6.41
C CYS A 30 46.75 -26.17 6.24
N VAL A 31 45.50 -26.25 6.70
CA VAL A 31 44.70 -27.49 6.63
C VAL A 31 43.59 -27.31 5.60
N PRO A 32 43.47 -28.18 4.60
CA PRO A 32 42.36 -28.15 3.67
C PRO A 32 41.02 -28.23 4.42
N HIS A 33 40.07 -27.40 4.03
CA HIS A 33 38.77 -27.22 4.69
C HIS A 33 38.04 -28.55 4.98
N ALA A 34 38.07 -29.50 4.03
CA ALA A 34 37.42 -30.81 4.18
C ALA A 34 38.04 -31.68 5.31
N ILE A 35 39.35 -31.55 5.54
CA ILE A 35 40.05 -32.27 6.65
C ILE A 35 39.66 -31.66 7.98
N PHE A 36 39.52 -30.35 8.04
CA PHE A 36 39.13 -29.61 9.23
C PHE A 36 37.73 -30.02 9.72
N PHE A 37 36.73 -30.08 8.82
CA PHE A 37 35.36 -30.54 9.16
C PHE A 37 35.33 -31.98 9.69
N ASN A 38 36.02 -32.91 9.06
CA ASN A 38 36.09 -34.29 9.52
C ASN A 38 36.72 -34.41 10.91
N LEU A 39 37.79 -33.65 11.18
CA LEU A 39 38.46 -33.63 12.49
C LEU A 39 37.54 -33.05 13.56
N ASN A 40 36.78 -32.02 13.27
CA ASN A 40 35.77 -31.44 14.18
C ASN A 40 34.69 -32.44 14.55
N SER A 41 34.13 -33.14 13.58
CA SER A 41 33.09 -34.14 13.80
C SER A 41 33.56 -35.28 14.71
N GLU A 42 34.77 -35.81 14.46
CA GLU A 42 35.34 -36.84 15.29
C GLU A 42 35.69 -36.35 16.71
N ALA A 43 36.20 -35.14 16.83
CA ALA A 43 36.49 -34.53 18.14
C ALA A 43 35.23 -34.33 18.97
N LYS A 44 34.15 -33.87 18.37
CA LYS A 44 32.83 -33.71 19.01
C LYS A 44 32.26 -35.04 19.51
N LYS A 45 32.43 -36.14 18.75
CA LYS A 45 32.01 -37.48 19.16
C LYS A 45 32.82 -38.01 20.33
N ILE A 46 34.12 -37.74 20.37
CA ILE A 46 35.01 -38.24 21.43
C ILE A 46 34.81 -37.48 22.74
N LEU A 47 34.72 -36.15 22.69
CA LEU A 47 34.61 -35.29 23.87
C LEU A 47 33.18 -35.15 24.41
N GLY A 48 32.19 -35.46 23.58
CA GLY A 48 30.81 -35.14 23.85
C GLY A 48 30.51 -33.64 23.69
N LYS A 49 29.25 -33.32 23.39
CA LYS A 49 28.79 -31.99 23.01
C LYS A 49 29.18 -30.91 24.06
N LYS A 50 29.07 -31.22 25.35
CA LYS A 50 29.30 -30.26 26.42
C LYS A 50 30.78 -29.93 26.69
N GLU A 51 31.67 -30.89 26.51
CA GLU A 51 33.14 -30.68 26.69
C GLU A 51 33.72 -30.03 25.42
N TRP A 52 33.21 -30.38 24.23
CA TRP A 52 33.56 -29.78 23.00
C TRP A 52 33.26 -28.29 22.94
N SER A 53 32.02 -27.88 23.39
CA SER A 53 31.63 -26.47 23.39
C SER A 53 32.48 -25.60 24.34
N LYS A 54 33.07 -26.16 25.38
CA LYS A 54 34.01 -25.42 26.24
C LYS A 54 35.37 -25.16 25.60
N LEU A 55 35.81 -26.02 24.71
CA LEU A 55 37.13 -25.97 24.11
C LEU A 55 37.16 -25.28 22.74
N TYR A 56 36.05 -25.41 22.04
CA TYR A 56 35.87 -24.85 20.74
C TYR A 56 34.40 -24.51 20.59
N SER A 57 34.08 -23.25 20.44
CA SER A 57 32.70 -22.75 20.33
C SER A 57 32.49 -22.10 18.96
N PRO A 58 32.37 -22.89 17.88
CA PRO A 58 31.93 -22.33 16.58
C PRO A 58 30.62 -21.59 16.71
N ASP A 59 29.79 -21.99 17.66
CA ASP A 59 28.49 -21.41 17.99
C ASP A 59 28.60 -19.91 18.34
N ILE A 60 29.73 -19.45 18.91
CA ILE A 60 29.98 -18.02 19.20
C ILE A 60 30.22 -17.26 17.89
N GLU A 61 30.96 -17.84 16.94
CA GLU A 61 31.22 -17.22 15.64
C GLU A 61 29.90 -17.05 14.86
N TRP A 62 29.03 -18.07 14.85
CA TRP A 62 27.72 -17.98 14.20
C TRP A 62 26.86 -16.88 14.81
N LYS A 63 26.85 -16.76 16.14
CA LYS A 63 26.08 -15.74 16.84
C LYS A 63 26.65 -14.35 16.55
N ASP A 64 27.97 -14.18 16.60
CA ASP A 64 28.61 -12.89 16.32
C ASP A 64 28.40 -12.46 14.85
N GLU A 65 28.32 -13.41 13.92
CA GLU A 65 28.10 -13.13 12.49
C GLU A 65 26.63 -12.81 12.18
N HIS A 66 25.69 -13.58 12.73
CA HIS A 66 24.29 -13.53 12.32
C HIS A 66 23.35 -12.85 13.33
N ASP A 67 23.68 -12.82 14.62
CA ASP A 67 22.91 -12.19 15.71
C ASP A 67 23.83 -11.57 16.76
N SER A 68 24.73 -10.70 16.34
CA SER A 68 25.75 -10.06 17.21
C SER A 68 25.16 -9.27 18.38
N LYS A 69 23.89 -8.85 18.28
CA LYS A 69 23.16 -8.12 19.33
C LYS A 69 22.39 -9.02 20.28
N ASP A 70 22.40 -10.34 20.03
CA ASP A 70 21.60 -11.31 20.79
C ASP A 70 20.10 -10.95 20.86
N GLU A 71 19.58 -10.40 19.75
CA GLU A 71 18.23 -9.86 19.71
C GLU A 71 17.18 -10.96 19.86
N TYR A 72 17.49 -12.15 19.33
CA TYR A 72 16.54 -13.26 19.28
C TYR A 72 16.67 -14.25 20.44
N ASN A 73 17.71 -14.11 21.25
CA ASN A 73 17.96 -14.97 22.42
C ASN A 73 17.91 -16.48 22.07
N ILE A 74 18.44 -16.84 20.90
CA ILE A 74 18.60 -18.24 20.48
C ILE A 74 20.00 -18.71 20.88
N ASP A 75 20.05 -19.86 21.55
CA ASP A 75 21.29 -20.50 21.89
C ASP A 75 21.83 -21.34 20.70
N PRO A 76 22.93 -20.90 20.03
CA PRO A 76 23.47 -21.62 18.89
C PRO A 76 23.85 -23.06 19.19
N SER A 77 24.16 -23.38 20.47
CA SER A 77 24.53 -24.74 20.89
C SER A 77 23.39 -25.78 20.75
N GLN A 78 22.16 -25.32 20.45
CA GLN A 78 21.00 -26.19 20.22
C GLN A 78 20.95 -26.75 18.81
N PHE A 79 21.77 -26.23 17.89
CA PHE A 79 21.77 -26.58 16.47
C PHE A 79 22.99 -27.47 16.14
N ASP A 80 22.80 -28.35 15.16
CA ASP A 80 23.85 -29.26 14.75
C ASP A 80 24.87 -28.60 13.82
N ASP A 81 24.43 -27.58 13.06
CA ASP A 81 25.27 -26.79 12.12
C ASP A 81 24.78 -25.33 12.03
N GLU A 82 25.58 -24.52 11.32
CA GLU A 82 25.32 -23.09 11.10
C GLU A 82 24.06 -22.86 10.28
N ASP A 83 23.80 -23.70 9.28
CA ASP A 83 22.65 -23.54 8.39
C ASP A 83 21.34 -23.70 9.18
N GLU A 84 21.26 -24.66 10.10
CA GLU A 84 20.09 -24.83 10.97
C GLU A 84 19.88 -23.63 11.92
N TYR A 85 20.97 -23.07 12.45
CA TYR A 85 20.92 -21.87 13.30
C TYR A 85 20.42 -20.66 12.49
N VAL A 86 20.96 -20.44 11.30
CA VAL A 86 20.58 -19.33 10.41
C VAL A 86 19.13 -19.49 9.95
N ASP A 87 18.67 -20.71 9.65
CA ASP A 87 17.28 -20.96 9.27
C ASP A 87 16.29 -20.70 10.44
N ALA A 88 16.71 -20.95 11.68
CA ALA A 88 15.94 -20.57 12.84
C ALA A 88 15.83 -19.04 13.00
N LEU A 89 16.94 -18.30 12.78
CA LEU A 89 16.94 -16.83 12.76
C LEU A 89 16.03 -16.28 11.65
N ARG A 90 16.12 -16.82 10.43
CA ARG A 90 15.27 -16.41 9.28
C ARG A 90 13.78 -16.55 9.55
N LYS A 91 13.36 -17.58 10.28
CA LYS A 91 11.97 -17.73 10.72
C LYS A 91 11.55 -16.62 11.69
N LEU A 92 12.47 -16.13 12.53
CA LEU A 92 12.21 -15.03 13.44
C LEU A 92 12.21 -13.69 12.70
N TRP A 93 13.11 -13.48 11.73
CA TRP A 93 13.08 -12.30 10.84
C TRP A 93 11.73 -12.21 10.13
N LYS A 94 11.25 -13.32 9.56
CA LYS A 94 9.93 -13.35 8.92
C LYS A 94 8.83 -12.96 9.91
N ARG A 95 8.84 -13.51 11.13
CA ARG A 95 7.86 -13.14 12.16
C ARG A 95 7.95 -11.69 12.60
N LYS A 96 9.13 -11.09 12.60
CA LYS A 96 9.36 -9.70 12.98
C LYS A 96 8.89 -8.71 11.89
N TYR A 97 9.22 -8.97 10.65
CA TYR A 97 9.01 -8.02 9.54
C TYR A 97 7.75 -8.31 8.72
N ASP A 98 7.34 -9.57 8.62
CA ASP A 98 6.19 -10.03 7.82
C ASP A 98 5.36 -11.10 8.56
N TYR A 99 4.84 -10.73 9.73
CA TYR A 99 4.09 -11.64 10.61
C TYR A 99 2.88 -12.28 9.92
N PHE A 100 2.15 -11.51 9.11
CA PHE A 100 0.94 -11.95 8.43
C PHE A 100 1.22 -12.60 7.06
N ASN A 101 2.48 -12.69 6.65
CA ASN A 101 2.90 -13.20 5.35
C ASN A 101 2.27 -12.42 4.18
N GLU A 102 2.27 -11.10 4.29
CA GLU A 102 1.72 -10.18 3.29
C GLU A 102 2.64 -10.04 2.06
N PHE A 103 3.94 -10.34 2.23
CA PHE A 103 4.97 -10.24 1.19
C PHE A 103 5.51 -11.63 0.84
N SER A 104 4.63 -12.44 0.22
CA SER A 104 4.85 -13.89 0.09
C SER A 104 6.04 -14.26 -0.80
N SER A 105 6.39 -13.42 -1.78
CA SER A 105 7.50 -13.65 -2.71
C SER A 105 8.87 -13.26 -2.14
N ILE A 106 8.92 -12.55 -0.99
CA ILE A 106 10.19 -12.24 -0.32
C ILE A 106 10.56 -13.37 0.65
N ASN A 107 11.43 -14.27 0.18
CA ASN A 107 11.89 -15.38 1.00
C ASN A 107 13.11 -14.96 1.84
N PRO A 108 13.07 -15.07 3.19
CA PRO A 108 14.21 -14.74 4.04
C PRO A 108 15.45 -15.57 3.73
N SER A 109 15.32 -16.75 3.12
CA SER A 109 16.45 -17.59 2.73
C SER A 109 17.32 -16.96 1.61
N ASN A 110 16.80 -15.97 0.90
CA ASN A 110 17.56 -15.24 -0.12
C ASN A 110 18.48 -14.14 0.48
N TYR A 111 18.43 -13.94 1.80
CA TYR A 111 19.17 -12.88 2.49
C TYR A 111 20.19 -13.47 3.46
N ILE A 112 21.38 -12.87 3.46
CA ILE A 112 22.47 -13.27 4.36
C ILE A 112 22.28 -12.61 5.73
N HIS A 113 21.79 -11.36 5.76
CA HIS A 113 21.64 -10.59 6.99
C HIS A 113 20.21 -10.07 7.15
N GLU A 114 19.78 -9.98 8.41
CA GLU A 114 18.48 -9.46 8.80
C GLU A 114 18.16 -8.08 8.23
N ASP A 115 19.12 -7.16 8.31
CA ASP A 115 18.96 -5.78 7.84
C ASP A 115 18.61 -5.71 6.33
N ALA A 116 19.15 -6.62 5.53
CA ALA A 116 18.85 -6.69 4.10
C ALA A 116 17.43 -7.20 3.85
N TYR A 117 17.02 -8.23 4.59
CA TYR A 117 15.65 -8.73 4.54
C TYR A 117 14.64 -7.68 5.01
N GLY A 118 14.91 -7.04 6.16
CA GLY A 118 14.05 -5.98 6.70
C GLY A 118 13.87 -4.82 5.72
N LYS A 119 14.96 -4.35 5.09
CA LYS A 119 14.90 -3.30 4.05
C LYS A 119 14.09 -3.71 2.82
N ALA A 120 14.19 -4.96 2.39
CA ALA A 120 13.39 -5.45 1.27
C ALA A 120 11.89 -5.40 1.59
N ILE A 121 11.48 -5.85 2.77
CA ILE A 121 10.11 -5.76 3.25
C ILE A 121 9.65 -4.29 3.39
N ASP A 122 10.48 -3.43 4.00
CA ASP A 122 10.13 -2.02 4.21
C ASP A 122 9.96 -1.27 2.88
N ASN A 123 10.77 -1.59 1.87
CA ASN A 123 10.60 -1.02 0.53
C ASN A 123 9.22 -1.37 -0.06
N LYS A 124 8.81 -2.63 0.04
CA LYS A 124 7.50 -3.07 -0.49
C LYS A 124 6.34 -2.47 0.31
N LYS A 125 6.46 -2.36 1.63
CA LYS A 125 5.51 -1.61 2.47
C LYS A 125 5.39 -0.15 2.07
N ASN A 126 6.51 0.48 1.73
CA ASN A 126 6.51 1.87 1.28
C ASN A 126 5.77 2.04 -0.05
N TRP A 127 5.91 1.11 -1.01
CA TRP A 127 5.15 1.16 -2.27
C TRP A 127 3.65 1.04 -1.99
N MET A 128 3.24 0.04 -1.21
CA MET A 128 1.84 -0.14 -0.82
C MET A 128 1.28 1.10 -0.11
N ASN A 129 2.00 1.63 0.89
CA ASN A 129 1.57 2.83 1.60
C ASN A 129 1.47 4.08 0.73
N LYS A 130 2.29 4.14 -0.33
CA LYS A 130 2.33 5.27 -1.26
C LYS A 130 1.18 5.23 -2.26
N TYR A 131 0.82 4.06 -2.76
CA TYR A 131 -0.07 3.91 -3.91
C TYR A 131 -1.39 3.20 -3.61
N ASP A 132 -1.43 2.29 -2.63
CA ASP A 132 -2.61 1.50 -2.23
C ASP A 132 -2.63 1.26 -0.72
N LYS A 133 -2.68 2.34 0.05
CA LYS A 133 -2.55 2.33 1.52
C LYS A 133 -3.52 1.37 2.22
N ASP A 134 -4.71 1.24 1.69
CA ASP A 134 -5.76 0.39 2.27
C ASP A 134 -5.77 -1.02 1.67
N ASN A 135 -4.78 -1.33 0.81
CA ASN A 135 -4.67 -2.59 0.08
C ASN A 135 -5.99 -2.96 -0.63
N ALA A 136 -6.61 -1.95 -1.26
CA ALA A 136 -7.92 -2.08 -1.88
C ALA A 136 -7.91 -3.02 -3.09
N TYR A 137 -6.78 -3.07 -3.80
CA TYR A 137 -6.59 -3.87 -5.01
C TYR A 137 -6.02 -5.26 -4.74
N LYS A 138 -5.53 -5.53 -3.51
CA LYS A 138 -4.98 -6.82 -3.07
C LYS A 138 -3.82 -7.32 -3.93
N LEU A 139 -3.05 -6.41 -4.48
CA LEU A 139 -1.81 -6.74 -5.18
C LEU A 139 -0.69 -6.92 -4.14
N ASP A 140 0.06 -8.02 -4.25
CA ASP A 140 1.24 -8.22 -3.40
C ASP A 140 2.43 -7.47 -4.00
N PRO A 141 2.94 -6.39 -3.37
CA PRO A 141 4.08 -5.65 -3.91
C PRO A 141 5.34 -6.52 -4.04
N SER A 142 5.41 -7.66 -3.35
CA SER A 142 6.55 -8.55 -3.41
C SER A 142 6.63 -9.35 -4.72
N ASP A 143 5.56 -9.40 -5.49
CA ASP A 143 5.53 -10.09 -6.79
C ASP A 143 6.21 -9.28 -7.91
N TYR A 144 6.55 -8.01 -7.66
CA TYR A 144 7.12 -7.10 -8.66
C TYR A 144 8.60 -6.85 -8.40
N ASP A 145 9.40 -6.74 -9.45
CA ASP A 145 10.82 -6.48 -9.34
C ASP A 145 11.12 -5.01 -9.00
N CYS A 146 10.32 -4.08 -9.52
CA CYS A 146 10.47 -2.65 -9.29
C CYS A 146 9.14 -1.95 -8.97
N GLU A 147 9.26 -0.72 -8.44
CA GLU A 147 8.13 0.12 -8.03
C GLU A 147 7.22 0.48 -9.21
N GLU A 148 7.79 0.69 -10.40
CA GLU A 148 7.04 1.08 -11.59
C GLU A 148 6.12 -0.05 -12.08
N GLU A 149 6.60 -1.29 -12.08
CA GLU A 149 5.76 -2.46 -12.45
C GLU A 149 4.56 -2.60 -11.51
N TYR A 150 4.76 -2.43 -10.20
CA TYR A 150 3.67 -2.43 -9.23
C TYR A 150 2.66 -1.30 -9.50
N LEU A 151 3.16 -0.10 -9.81
CA LEU A 151 2.31 1.04 -10.13
C LEU A 151 1.54 0.83 -11.44
N ASP A 152 2.15 0.21 -12.46
CA ASP A 152 1.49 -0.05 -13.74
C ASP A 152 0.30 -1.01 -13.57
N ASP A 153 0.44 -2.07 -12.75
CA ASP A 153 -0.67 -2.95 -12.45
C ASP A 153 -1.77 -2.26 -11.63
N LEU A 154 -1.41 -1.35 -10.71
CA LEU A 154 -2.40 -0.51 -10.03
C LEU A 154 -3.13 0.43 -11.02
N ARG A 155 -2.42 1.03 -11.98
CA ARG A 155 -3.01 1.84 -13.06
C ARG A 155 -4.01 1.03 -13.88
N CYS A 156 -3.68 -0.22 -14.22
CA CYS A 156 -4.61 -1.13 -14.87
C CYS A 156 -5.87 -1.37 -14.04
N CYS A 157 -5.71 -1.54 -12.73
CA CYS A 157 -6.84 -1.70 -11.81
C CYS A 157 -7.70 -0.42 -11.75
N TRP A 158 -7.10 0.78 -11.69
CA TRP A 158 -7.82 2.05 -11.70
C TRP A 158 -8.60 2.24 -13.00
N GLN A 159 -7.95 1.96 -14.15
CA GLN A 159 -8.63 2.04 -15.45
C GLN A 159 -9.82 1.10 -15.52
N HIS A 160 -9.64 -0.17 -15.11
CA HIS A 160 -10.75 -1.13 -15.06
C HIS A 160 -11.89 -0.71 -14.16
N LYS A 161 -11.59 -0.04 -13.04
CA LYS A 161 -12.58 0.44 -12.07
C LYS A 161 -13.37 1.64 -12.57
N TYR A 162 -12.70 2.61 -13.21
CA TYR A 162 -13.29 3.93 -13.51
C TYR A 162 -13.61 4.14 -14.98
N ASP A 163 -12.86 3.54 -15.91
CA ASP A 163 -13.06 3.66 -17.35
C ASP A 163 -12.79 2.31 -18.07
N PRO A 164 -13.57 1.25 -17.73
CA PRO A 164 -13.34 -0.11 -18.25
C PRO A 164 -13.43 -0.23 -19.75
N ASP A 165 -14.23 0.63 -20.38
CA ASP A 165 -14.46 0.63 -21.83
C ASP A 165 -13.58 1.65 -22.59
N THR A 166 -12.65 2.32 -21.88
CA THR A 166 -11.78 3.36 -22.45
C THR A 166 -12.55 4.43 -23.23
N LYS A 167 -13.68 4.87 -22.66
CA LYS A 167 -14.57 5.86 -23.27
C LYS A 167 -14.04 7.29 -23.21
N THR A 168 -13.00 7.52 -22.40
CA THR A 168 -12.38 8.82 -22.24
C THR A 168 -11.04 8.90 -22.97
N ASN A 169 -10.54 10.11 -23.20
CA ASN A 169 -9.19 10.34 -23.72
C ASN A 169 -8.15 10.55 -22.60
N VAL A 170 -8.50 10.24 -21.37
CA VAL A 170 -7.61 10.38 -20.21
C VAL A 170 -6.74 9.13 -20.12
N CYS A 171 -5.43 9.29 -20.29
CA CYS A 171 -4.48 8.19 -20.19
C CYS A 171 -4.14 7.95 -18.72
N VAL A 172 -4.35 6.74 -18.23
CA VAL A 172 -4.07 6.39 -16.83
C VAL A 172 -2.57 6.47 -16.51
N ASP A 173 -1.70 6.25 -17.50
CA ASP A 173 -0.24 6.27 -17.32
C ASP A 173 0.32 7.66 -16.96
N ASP A 174 -0.47 8.72 -17.18
CA ASP A 174 -0.08 10.08 -16.82
C ASP A 174 -0.22 10.37 -15.31
N TYR A 175 -0.76 9.41 -14.52
CA TYR A 175 -1.09 9.61 -13.11
C TYR A 175 -0.32 8.65 -12.19
N ASN A 176 0.08 9.18 -11.03
CA ASN A 176 0.74 8.43 -9.96
C ASN A 176 -0.14 8.28 -8.71
N ALA A 177 -1.37 8.78 -8.74
CA ALA A 177 -2.34 8.62 -7.67
C ALA A 177 -3.74 8.38 -8.26
N GLU A 178 -4.48 7.48 -7.61
CA GLU A 178 -5.84 7.10 -8.02
C GLU A 178 -6.80 8.29 -8.03
N GLU A 179 -6.68 9.17 -7.00
CA GLU A 179 -7.51 10.35 -6.86
C GLU A 179 -7.32 11.34 -8.01
N ASP A 180 -6.08 11.57 -8.42
CA ASP A 180 -5.75 12.50 -9.52
C ASP A 180 -6.30 11.98 -10.85
N TYR A 181 -6.17 10.66 -11.11
CA TYR A 181 -6.76 10.03 -12.28
C TYR A 181 -8.28 10.16 -12.27
N LYS A 182 -8.94 9.86 -11.16
CA LYS A 182 -10.39 9.99 -11.00
C LYS A 182 -10.85 11.43 -11.20
N GLU A 183 -10.17 12.41 -10.62
CA GLU A 183 -10.50 13.82 -10.81
C GLU A 183 -10.41 14.24 -12.28
N SER A 184 -9.38 13.78 -12.98
CA SER A 184 -9.22 14.05 -14.41
C SER A 184 -10.32 13.43 -15.27
N LEU A 185 -10.75 12.19 -14.97
CA LEU A 185 -11.89 11.55 -15.61
C LEU A 185 -13.17 12.36 -15.41
N VAL A 186 -13.45 12.76 -14.17
CA VAL A 186 -14.63 13.57 -13.84
C VAL A 186 -14.63 14.90 -14.59
N ASN A 187 -13.49 15.57 -14.70
CA ASN A 187 -13.38 16.81 -15.47
C ASN A 187 -13.62 16.57 -16.96
N ASN A 188 -13.08 15.49 -17.52
CA ASN A 188 -13.34 15.09 -18.89
C ASN A 188 -14.83 14.80 -19.14
N TRP A 189 -15.53 14.12 -18.22
CA TRP A 189 -16.97 13.88 -18.34
C TRP A 189 -17.77 15.19 -18.34
N LYS A 190 -17.43 16.13 -17.45
CA LYS A 190 -18.08 17.46 -17.40
C LYS A 190 -17.91 18.20 -18.73
N GLU A 191 -16.69 18.30 -19.22
CA GLU A 191 -16.41 18.99 -20.47
C GLU A 191 -17.09 18.33 -21.67
N THR A 192 -17.17 17.01 -21.68
CA THR A 192 -17.75 16.25 -22.79
C THR A 192 -19.28 16.29 -22.77
N TYR A 193 -19.90 16.08 -21.63
CA TYR A 193 -21.35 15.83 -21.52
C TYR A 193 -22.14 16.99 -20.91
N ASP A 194 -21.49 17.91 -20.18
CA ASP A 194 -22.09 19.15 -19.66
C ASP A 194 -21.22 20.39 -19.96
N PRO A 195 -20.87 20.69 -21.24
CA PRO A 195 -19.99 21.79 -21.60
C PRO A 195 -20.50 23.17 -21.19
N GLN A 196 -21.77 23.30 -20.87
CA GLN A 196 -22.40 24.53 -20.38
C GLN A 196 -22.38 24.63 -18.84
N HIS A 197 -21.82 23.64 -18.17
CA HIS A 197 -21.73 23.57 -16.70
C HIS A 197 -23.09 23.77 -16.00
N ARG A 198 -24.15 23.17 -16.53
CA ARG A 198 -25.52 23.32 -16.01
C ARG A 198 -25.75 22.53 -14.72
N PHE A 199 -24.96 21.48 -14.47
CA PHE A 199 -25.12 20.51 -13.39
C PHE A 199 -23.95 20.57 -12.41
N ASN A 200 -23.75 21.75 -11.80
CA ASN A 200 -22.62 21.99 -10.86
C ASN A 200 -22.85 21.43 -9.44
N GLY A 201 -24.03 20.90 -9.17
CA GLY A 201 -24.36 20.32 -7.85
C GLY A 201 -24.11 18.82 -7.74
N PHE A 202 -23.60 18.17 -8.79
CA PHE A 202 -23.25 16.76 -8.68
C PHE A 202 -22.13 16.53 -7.65
N GLN A 203 -22.38 15.60 -6.74
CA GLN A 203 -21.37 15.04 -5.86
C GLN A 203 -20.67 13.91 -6.62
N PHE A 204 -19.50 14.22 -7.21
CA PHE A 204 -18.83 13.31 -8.13
C PHE A 204 -18.31 12.04 -7.46
N GLU A 205 -18.17 12.05 -6.14
CA GLU A 205 -17.84 10.87 -5.32
C GLU A 205 -18.91 9.76 -5.44
N ARG A 206 -20.12 10.12 -5.86
CA ARG A 206 -21.22 9.17 -6.08
C ARG A 206 -21.13 8.41 -7.40
N PHE A 207 -20.29 8.85 -8.33
CA PHE A 207 -20.15 8.23 -9.64
C PHE A 207 -18.83 7.48 -9.70
N THR A 208 -18.89 6.20 -10.07
CA THR A 208 -17.69 5.37 -10.26
C THR A 208 -17.28 5.38 -11.72
N THR A 209 -18.23 5.34 -12.65
CA THR A 209 -17.98 5.28 -14.09
C THR A 209 -18.67 6.40 -14.84
N VAL A 210 -18.28 6.62 -16.11
CA VAL A 210 -18.97 7.57 -17.01
C VAL A 210 -20.43 7.19 -17.22
N ASP A 211 -20.77 5.90 -17.22
CA ASP A 211 -22.15 5.44 -17.39
C ASP A 211 -23.02 5.85 -16.20
N ASP A 212 -22.49 5.71 -14.97
CA ASP A 212 -23.19 6.19 -13.76
C ASP A 212 -23.43 7.71 -13.82
N TYR A 213 -22.43 8.47 -14.29
CA TYR A 213 -22.54 9.91 -14.48
C TYR A 213 -23.62 10.25 -15.52
N LEU A 214 -23.63 9.56 -16.67
CA LEU A 214 -24.64 9.75 -17.74
C LEU A 214 -26.05 9.40 -17.29
N ILE A 215 -26.22 8.36 -16.47
CA ILE A 215 -27.52 8.03 -15.85
C ILE A 215 -27.97 9.20 -14.97
N GLY A 216 -27.09 9.67 -14.08
CA GLY A 216 -27.39 10.81 -13.22
C GLY A 216 -27.74 12.08 -13.99
N LEU A 217 -27.03 12.37 -15.08
CA LEU A 217 -27.26 13.50 -15.96
C LEU A 217 -28.63 13.40 -16.65
N ASN A 218 -28.95 12.25 -17.24
CA ASN A 218 -30.21 11.99 -17.91
C ASN A 218 -31.39 12.11 -16.97
N ASP A 219 -31.28 11.61 -15.74
CA ASP A 219 -32.30 11.78 -14.72
C ASP A 219 -32.61 13.28 -14.46
N ARG A 220 -31.56 14.12 -14.34
CA ARG A 220 -31.74 15.56 -14.10
C ARG A 220 -32.34 16.27 -15.31
N LEU A 221 -31.97 15.87 -16.52
CA LEU A 221 -32.60 16.37 -17.75
C LEU A 221 -34.08 16.00 -17.81
N ASP A 222 -34.45 14.80 -17.40
CA ASP A 222 -35.87 14.38 -17.32
C ASP A 222 -36.65 15.11 -16.24
N TRP A 223 -36.02 15.44 -15.11
CA TRP A 223 -36.67 16.29 -14.10
C TRP A 223 -36.98 17.68 -14.66
N ILE A 224 -36.02 18.31 -15.40
CA ILE A 224 -36.26 19.58 -16.07
C ILE A 224 -37.47 19.46 -17.02
N LYS A 225 -37.50 18.45 -17.91
CA LYS A 225 -38.60 18.24 -18.86
C LYS A 225 -39.95 18.10 -18.16
N LYS A 226 -40.00 17.46 -16.99
CA LYS A 226 -41.23 17.22 -16.24
C LYS A 226 -41.69 18.42 -15.41
N CYS A 227 -40.75 19.11 -14.76
CA CYS A 227 -41.06 20.11 -13.75
C CYS A 227 -40.96 21.55 -14.25
N ASP A 228 -40.08 21.80 -15.26
CA ASP A 228 -39.86 23.12 -15.87
C ASP A 228 -39.71 23.01 -17.40
N PRO A 229 -40.76 22.49 -18.11
CA PRO A 229 -40.71 22.27 -19.56
C PRO A 229 -40.46 23.55 -20.37
N ASP A 230 -40.88 24.70 -19.84
CA ASP A 230 -40.69 26.01 -20.49
C ASP A 230 -39.34 26.66 -20.15
N GLY A 231 -38.53 26.06 -19.29
CA GLY A 231 -37.19 26.54 -18.90
C GLY A 231 -37.22 27.85 -18.10
N ILE A 232 -38.34 28.18 -17.48
CA ILE A 232 -38.54 29.46 -16.73
C ILE A 232 -37.60 29.54 -15.53
N TYR A 233 -37.31 28.38 -14.92
CA TYR A 233 -36.47 28.25 -13.74
C TYR A 233 -35.09 27.64 -14.05
N SER A 234 -34.60 27.88 -15.26
CA SER A 234 -33.34 27.28 -15.78
C SER A 234 -32.09 27.59 -14.94
N LYS A 235 -32.13 28.61 -14.08
CA LYS A 235 -31.04 28.92 -13.11
C LYS A 235 -31.04 27.99 -11.91
N ILE A 236 -32.09 27.24 -11.65
CA ILE A 236 -32.18 26.29 -10.55
C ILE A 236 -31.58 24.97 -11.02
N ASP A 237 -30.38 24.66 -10.53
CA ASP A 237 -29.64 23.45 -10.87
C ASP A 237 -30.27 22.21 -10.21
N PRO A 238 -30.84 21.27 -10.97
CA PRO A 238 -31.50 20.08 -10.43
C PRO A 238 -30.48 19.10 -9.80
N SER A 239 -29.18 19.21 -10.14
CA SER A 239 -28.15 18.33 -9.57
C SER A 239 -27.87 18.58 -8.09
N LYS A 240 -28.30 19.71 -7.55
CA LYS A 240 -28.22 20.05 -6.11
C LYS A 240 -29.24 19.31 -5.23
N TYR A 241 -30.14 18.54 -5.84
CA TYR A 241 -31.24 17.86 -5.12
C TYR A 241 -31.08 16.34 -5.26
N ASP A 242 -31.40 15.63 -4.19
CA ASP A 242 -31.29 14.17 -4.14
C ASP A 242 -32.38 13.46 -4.95
N ASN A 243 -33.55 14.11 -5.10
CA ASN A 243 -34.67 13.54 -5.83
C ASN A 243 -35.55 14.60 -6.49
N MET A 244 -36.37 14.15 -7.46
CA MET A 244 -37.25 15.01 -8.24
C MET A 244 -38.26 15.78 -7.36
N PHE A 245 -38.71 15.22 -6.23
CA PHE A 245 -39.68 15.90 -5.36
C PHE A 245 -39.10 17.11 -4.67
N GLN A 246 -37.81 17.04 -4.23
CA GLN A 246 -37.11 18.20 -3.67
C GLN A 246 -36.93 19.29 -4.72
N TYR A 247 -36.51 18.93 -5.94
CA TYR A 247 -36.41 19.87 -7.05
C TYR A 247 -37.75 20.53 -7.36
N GLN A 248 -38.83 19.74 -7.55
CA GLN A 248 -40.16 20.24 -7.81
C GLN A 248 -40.66 21.19 -6.70
N HIS A 249 -40.41 20.83 -5.43
CA HIS A 249 -40.78 21.66 -4.29
C HIS A 249 -40.13 23.07 -4.35
N ILE A 250 -38.86 23.14 -4.70
CA ILE A 250 -38.18 24.42 -4.86
C ILE A 250 -38.74 25.24 -6.00
N LEU A 251 -39.06 24.61 -7.14
CA LEU A 251 -39.74 25.30 -8.24
C LEU A 251 -41.09 25.86 -7.82
N ASP A 252 -41.87 25.09 -7.09
CA ASP A 252 -43.19 25.51 -6.59
C ASP A 252 -43.08 26.67 -5.60
N LEU A 253 -42.08 26.67 -4.74
CA LEU A 253 -41.77 27.81 -3.88
C LEU A 253 -41.46 29.07 -4.68
N ARG A 254 -40.62 28.97 -5.73
CA ARG A 254 -40.30 30.13 -6.60
C ARG A 254 -41.56 30.66 -7.35
N LYS A 255 -42.40 29.74 -7.84
CA LYS A 255 -43.70 30.08 -8.44
C LYS A 255 -44.60 30.80 -7.45
N ALA A 256 -44.68 30.32 -6.21
CA ALA A 256 -45.48 30.94 -5.15
C ALA A 256 -44.98 32.34 -4.77
N TRP A 257 -43.65 32.54 -4.66
CA TRP A 257 -43.09 33.86 -4.40
C TRP A 257 -43.42 34.84 -5.51
N LYS A 258 -43.21 34.45 -6.78
CA LYS A 258 -43.55 35.31 -7.94
C LYS A 258 -45.04 35.66 -7.96
N LYS A 259 -45.91 34.66 -7.79
CA LYS A 259 -47.34 34.89 -7.74
C LYS A 259 -47.77 35.84 -6.63
N LYS A 260 -47.13 35.80 -5.46
CA LYS A 260 -47.48 36.62 -4.30
C LYS A 260 -46.96 38.06 -4.40
N TYR A 261 -45.74 38.25 -4.87
CA TYR A 261 -45.02 39.53 -4.76
C TYR A 261 -44.86 40.25 -6.11
N ASP A 262 -44.91 39.56 -7.25
CA ASP A 262 -44.84 40.14 -8.60
C ASP A 262 -45.80 39.43 -9.57
N PRO A 263 -47.13 39.44 -9.29
CA PRO A 263 -48.13 38.69 -10.07
C PRO A 263 -48.22 39.16 -11.53
N ASN A 264 -47.92 40.44 -11.78
CA ASN A 264 -47.99 41.04 -13.12
C ASN A 264 -46.65 41.00 -13.87
N ASN A 265 -45.62 40.43 -13.26
CA ASN A 265 -44.27 40.38 -13.80
C ASN A 265 -43.70 41.77 -14.17
N GLU A 266 -43.94 42.75 -13.28
CA GLU A 266 -43.54 44.16 -13.52
C GLU A 266 -42.05 44.36 -13.32
N HIS A 267 -41.40 43.50 -12.50
CA HIS A 267 -40.01 43.58 -12.15
C HIS A 267 -39.16 42.54 -12.94
N THR A 268 -39.06 42.73 -14.27
CA THR A 268 -38.40 41.77 -15.16
C THR A 268 -36.88 41.56 -14.89
N ASN A 269 -36.28 42.50 -14.14
CA ASN A 269 -34.85 42.42 -13.76
C ASN A 269 -34.63 41.68 -12.43
N VAL A 270 -35.68 41.25 -11.73
CA VAL A 270 -35.58 40.58 -10.45
C VAL A 270 -36.15 39.16 -10.58
N ASP A 271 -35.24 38.20 -10.69
CA ASP A 271 -35.64 36.79 -10.84
C ASP A 271 -35.66 36.09 -9.48
N SER A 272 -36.82 35.44 -9.17
CA SER A 272 -36.97 34.70 -7.92
C SER A 272 -35.94 33.59 -7.74
N CYS A 273 -35.29 33.12 -8.81
CA CYS A 273 -34.25 32.10 -8.76
C CYS A 273 -32.91 32.59 -8.17
N ASP A 274 -32.68 33.90 -8.20
CA ASP A 274 -31.41 34.50 -7.74
C ASP A 274 -31.36 34.65 -6.19
N TYR A 275 -32.42 34.34 -5.47
CA TYR A 275 -32.56 34.55 -4.02
C TYR A 275 -32.75 33.26 -3.24
N ASN A 276 -32.16 33.21 -2.07
CA ASN A 276 -32.22 32.01 -1.21
C ASN A 276 -33.44 32.03 -0.28
N SER A 277 -34.00 33.22 -0.02
CA SER A 277 -35.17 33.38 0.84
C SER A 277 -36.24 34.32 0.22
N VAL A 278 -37.48 34.17 0.66
CA VAL A 278 -38.59 35.03 0.21
C VAL A 278 -38.40 36.48 0.64
N GLU A 279 -37.78 36.71 1.78
CA GLU A 279 -37.47 38.03 2.30
C GLU A 279 -36.45 38.77 1.44
N GLU A 280 -35.44 38.08 0.98
CA GLU A 280 -34.42 38.64 0.05
C GLU A 280 -35.06 39.00 -1.29
N TYR A 281 -35.86 38.10 -1.85
CA TYR A 281 -36.60 38.35 -3.08
C TYR A 281 -37.53 39.56 -2.98
N HIS A 282 -38.30 39.63 -1.88
CA HIS A 282 -39.22 40.76 -1.64
C HIS A 282 -38.48 42.08 -1.47
N ARG A 283 -37.36 42.13 -0.75
CA ARG A 283 -36.48 43.34 -0.61
C ARG A 283 -35.96 43.80 -1.97
N ALA A 284 -35.51 42.89 -2.81
CA ALA A 284 -35.03 43.18 -4.14
C ALA A 284 -36.10 43.81 -5.05
N LEU A 285 -37.36 43.34 -4.97
CA LEU A 285 -38.49 43.94 -5.66
C LEU A 285 -38.79 45.35 -5.20
N MET A 286 -38.52 45.67 -3.92
CA MET A 286 -38.74 47.02 -3.34
C MET A 286 -37.55 47.99 -3.60
N GLY A 287 -36.50 47.51 -4.33
CA GLY A 287 -35.31 48.32 -4.63
C GLY A 287 -34.41 48.58 -3.44
N GLN A 288 -34.39 47.68 -2.43
CA GLN A 288 -33.62 47.81 -1.19
C GLN A 288 -32.45 46.85 -1.09
#